data_baa155c3107e2c94e589febdf53fbfd5
#
_entry.id   baa155c3107e2c94e589febdf53fbfd5
#
_cell.length_a   1.000
_cell.length_b   1.000
_cell.length_c   1.000
_cell.angle_alpha   90.00
_cell.angle_beta   90.00
_cell.angle_gamma   90.00
#
_symmetry.space_group_name_H-M   'P 1'
#
loop_
_entity.id
_entity.type
_entity.pdbx_description
1 polymer ?
#
loop_
_entity_poly.entity_id
_entity_poly.type
_entity_poly.pdbx_seq_one_letter_code
_entity_poly.pdbx_strand_id
1 'polypeptide(L)'
;IIDKYPWCSGIDIDLERGGELANRAKANALFSRIYSTVKAKGASLHVNICLPGMTSVGGSVGGENWCVYADLDAYCDTAAIMSYGMSWAGSAPGPVSPRSWLEGIYSYAANAMNPDKIMMGLPGYGWRWQIYDTTENLGTTYRGTSLTYYAAKYWMEGLYNHTGDAPPQPFIPFFSYWDWTDMVPWGLLHVYDFMEGWDTSRETAEPTKH
;
A
#
# COMPACT_ATOMS: atom_id res chain seq x y z
N ILE A 1 -13.75 -22.07 12.35
CA ILE A 1 -14.44 -20.83 11.95
C ILE A 1 -15.76 -21.18 11.28
N ILE A 2 -15.76 -21.92 10.17
CA ILE A 2 -16.97 -22.26 9.38
C ILE A 2 -18.05 -22.92 10.25
N ASP A 3 -17.70 -23.90 11.09
CA ASP A 3 -18.66 -24.55 11.98
C ASP A 3 -19.29 -23.59 13.01
N LYS A 4 -18.54 -22.57 13.42
CA LYS A 4 -19.01 -21.56 14.36
C LYS A 4 -19.88 -20.49 13.67
N TYR A 5 -19.63 -20.26 12.39
CA TYR A 5 -20.28 -19.21 11.61
C TYR A 5 -20.86 -19.79 10.31
N PRO A 6 -21.97 -20.55 10.38
CA PRO A 6 -22.51 -21.29 9.25
C PRO A 6 -23.09 -20.39 8.12
N TRP A 7 -23.23 -19.09 8.36
CA TRP A 7 -23.63 -18.11 7.34
C TRP A 7 -22.45 -17.62 6.47
N CYS A 8 -21.19 -17.96 6.80
CA CYS A 8 -20.05 -17.62 5.95
C CYS A 8 -20.04 -18.49 4.71
N SER A 9 -19.90 -17.87 3.55
CA SER A 9 -19.76 -18.54 2.25
C SER A 9 -18.35 -19.03 1.95
N GLY A 10 -17.39 -18.75 2.84
CA GLY A 10 -16.00 -19.11 2.66
C GLY A 10 -15.06 -18.48 3.68
N ILE A 11 -13.78 -18.50 3.34
CA ILE A 11 -12.74 -17.87 4.15
C ILE A 11 -11.82 -17.01 3.26
N ASP A 12 -11.29 -15.98 3.86
CA ASP A 12 -10.21 -15.18 3.33
C ASP A 12 -8.96 -15.38 4.18
N ILE A 13 -7.82 -15.63 3.55
CA ILE A 13 -6.58 -15.95 4.24
C ILE A 13 -5.58 -14.84 3.94
N ASP A 14 -5.37 -13.98 4.92
CA ASP A 14 -4.42 -12.89 4.87
C ASP A 14 -3.23 -13.22 5.77
N LEU A 15 -2.20 -13.84 5.18
CA LEU A 15 -0.97 -14.22 5.87
C LEU A 15 0.14 -13.25 5.48
N GLU A 16 0.28 -12.20 6.28
CA GLU A 16 1.37 -11.27 6.14
C GLU A 16 2.58 -11.69 6.99
N ARG A 17 3.75 -11.18 6.65
CA ARG A 17 5.01 -11.47 7.36
C ARG A 17 5.43 -12.95 7.34
N GLY A 18 5.09 -13.66 6.28
CA GLY A 18 5.50 -15.05 6.08
C GLY A 18 7.01 -15.26 5.89
N GLY A 19 7.76 -14.15 5.77
CA GLY A 19 9.21 -14.12 5.71
C GLY A 19 9.76 -14.52 4.35
N GLU A 20 10.82 -15.33 4.35
CA GLU A 20 11.65 -15.59 3.20
C GLU A 20 11.12 -16.74 2.32
N LEU A 21 11.65 -16.83 1.10
CA LEU A 21 11.39 -17.89 0.14
C LEU A 21 11.68 -19.30 0.69
N ALA A 22 12.57 -19.41 1.67
CA ALA A 22 12.84 -20.65 2.40
C ALA A 22 11.59 -21.24 3.09
N ASN A 23 10.58 -20.42 3.38
CA ASN A 23 9.32 -20.87 3.97
C ASN A 23 8.29 -21.37 2.95
N ARG A 24 8.58 -21.31 1.66
CA ARG A 24 7.69 -21.71 0.56
C ARG A 24 7.03 -23.06 0.77
N ALA A 25 7.81 -24.10 1.09
CA ALA A 25 7.27 -25.44 1.28
C ALA A 25 6.29 -25.53 2.45
N LYS A 26 6.56 -24.80 3.55
CA LYS A 26 5.67 -24.74 4.71
C LYS A 26 4.38 -23.97 4.38
N ALA A 27 4.50 -22.87 3.65
CA ALA A 27 3.36 -22.10 3.19
C ALA A 27 2.46 -22.94 2.26
N ASN A 28 3.02 -23.60 1.26
CA ASN A 28 2.28 -24.48 0.36
C ASN A 28 1.55 -25.60 1.12
N ALA A 29 2.21 -26.24 2.07
CA ALA A 29 1.58 -27.27 2.91
C ALA A 29 0.43 -26.71 3.75
N LEU A 30 0.58 -25.48 4.30
CA LEU A 30 -0.46 -24.81 5.06
C LEU A 30 -1.68 -24.49 4.18
N PHE A 31 -1.49 -23.86 3.04
CA PHE A 31 -2.58 -23.47 2.14
C PHE A 31 -3.29 -24.70 1.56
N SER A 32 -2.55 -25.73 1.16
CA SER A 32 -3.11 -27.02 0.71
C SER A 32 -4.01 -27.63 1.78
N ARG A 33 -3.55 -27.66 3.03
CA ARG A 33 -4.32 -28.20 4.15
C ARG A 33 -5.57 -27.37 4.45
N ILE A 34 -5.46 -26.04 4.45
CA ILE A 34 -6.61 -25.15 4.67
C ILE A 34 -7.64 -25.36 3.58
N TYR A 35 -7.21 -25.31 2.31
CA TYR A 35 -8.08 -25.50 1.15
C TYR A 35 -8.84 -26.82 1.21
N SER A 36 -8.12 -27.92 1.38
CA SER A 36 -8.74 -29.25 1.46
C SER A 36 -9.70 -29.38 2.65
N THR A 37 -9.36 -28.80 3.80
CA THR A 37 -10.23 -28.81 4.99
C THR A 37 -11.52 -28.02 4.76
N VAL A 38 -11.44 -26.86 4.12
CA VAL A 38 -12.61 -26.05 3.80
C VAL A 38 -13.51 -26.73 2.78
N LYS A 39 -12.92 -27.25 1.71
CA LYS A 39 -13.66 -27.96 0.65
C LYS A 39 -14.32 -29.26 1.14
N ALA A 40 -13.73 -29.93 2.12
CA ALA A 40 -14.36 -31.09 2.76
C ALA A 40 -15.59 -30.75 3.59
N LYS A 41 -15.72 -29.51 4.08
CA LYS A 41 -16.93 -29.04 4.78
C LYS A 41 -18.05 -28.62 3.83
N GLY A 42 -17.70 -28.21 2.63
CA GLY A 42 -18.66 -27.87 1.58
C GLY A 42 -17.91 -27.44 0.31
N ALA A 43 -18.16 -28.15 -0.79
CA ALA A 43 -17.48 -27.89 -2.05
C ALA A 43 -17.69 -26.46 -2.59
N SER A 44 -18.84 -25.85 -2.25
CA SER A 44 -19.19 -24.46 -2.62
C SER A 44 -18.57 -23.40 -1.74
N LEU A 45 -17.93 -23.77 -0.61
CA LEU A 45 -17.25 -22.80 0.25
C LEU A 45 -16.04 -22.21 -0.48
N HIS A 46 -15.99 -20.89 -0.49
CA HIS A 46 -14.96 -20.15 -1.20
C HIS A 46 -13.68 -19.98 -0.38
N VAL A 47 -12.55 -20.09 -1.01
CA VAL A 47 -11.24 -19.82 -0.40
C VAL A 47 -10.54 -18.73 -1.19
N ASN A 48 -10.36 -17.57 -0.57
CA ASN A 48 -9.50 -16.51 -1.08
C ASN A 48 -8.16 -16.53 -0.35
N ILE A 49 -7.09 -16.17 -1.05
CA ILE A 49 -5.77 -15.95 -0.47
C ILE A 49 -5.32 -14.54 -0.81
N CYS A 50 -4.93 -13.75 0.21
CA CYS A 50 -4.24 -12.49 -0.01
C CYS A 50 -2.77 -12.75 -0.31
N LEU A 51 -2.28 -12.18 -1.41
CA LEU A 51 -0.91 -12.36 -1.89
C LEU A 51 -0.18 -11.02 -1.98
N PRO A 52 1.10 -10.96 -1.61
CA PRO A 52 1.89 -9.76 -1.81
C PRO A 52 2.04 -9.42 -3.28
N GLY A 53 2.08 -8.11 -3.61
CA GLY A 53 2.33 -7.66 -4.98
C GLY A 53 3.75 -7.98 -5.42
N MET A 54 3.90 -8.85 -6.42
CA MET A 54 5.20 -9.27 -6.97
C MET A 54 5.22 -9.16 -8.48
N THR A 55 6.39 -8.82 -9.02
CA THR A 55 6.68 -8.81 -10.46
C THR A 55 7.57 -9.97 -10.89
N SER A 56 8.06 -10.76 -9.92
CA SER A 56 8.88 -11.96 -10.10
C SER A 56 8.88 -12.80 -8.82
N VAL A 57 9.38 -14.01 -8.89
CA VAL A 57 9.62 -14.82 -7.67
C VAL A 57 10.61 -14.10 -6.77
N GLY A 58 10.23 -13.90 -5.51
CA GLY A 58 11.03 -13.17 -4.54
C GLY A 58 11.09 -11.66 -4.74
N GLY A 59 10.24 -11.11 -5.61
CA GLY A 59 10.19 -9.69 -5.95
C GLY A 59 9.13 -8.87 -5.22
N SER A 60 8.74 -9.27 -4.00
CA SER A 60 7.83 -8.48 -3.18
C SER A 60 8.48 -7.20 -2.65
N VAL A 61 7.82 -6.06 -2.80
CA VAL A 61 8.27 -4.77 -2.26
C VAL A 61 8.31 -4.78 -0.72
N GLY A 62 7.38 -5.49 -0.08
CA GLY A 62 7.31 -5.63 1.37
C GLY A 62 8.25 -6.66 1.98
N GLY A 63 9.07 -7.36 1.15
CA GLY A 63 9.94 -8.44 1.62
C GLY A 63 9.20 -9.76 1.89
N GLU A 64 7.93 -9.86 1.52
CA GLU A 64 7.08 -11.03 1.73
C GLU A 64 7.25 -12.04 0.61
N ASN A 65 8.38 -12.73 0.63
CA ASN A 65 8.82 -13.61 -0.47
C ASN A 65 8.51 -15.09 -0.22
N TRP A 66 7.67 -15.39 0.76
CA TRP A 66 7.33 -16.77 1.15
C TRP A 66 6.48 -17.52 0.12
N CYS A 67 5.80 -16.83 -0.78
CA CYS A 67 4.88 -17.43 -1.73
C CYS A 67 5.43 -17.43 -3.16
N VAL A 68 4.93 -18.36 -3.93
CA VAL A 68 5.08 -18.41 -5.39
C VAL A 68 3.68 -18.59 -5.96
N TYR A 69 3.20 -17.68 -6.78
CA TYR A 69 1.82 -17.68 -7.27
C TYR A 69 1.42 -19.01 -7.93
N ALA A 70 2.30 -19.55 -8.78
CA ALA A 70 2.06 -20.82 -9.45
C ALA A 70 1.83 -22.00 -8.49
N ASP A 71 2.44 -21.97 -7.31
CA ASP A 71 2.24 -23.04 -6.32
C ASP A 71 0.88 -22.95 -5.64
N LEU A 72 0.36 -21.72 -5.49
CA LEU A 72 -0.85 -21.45 -4.73
C LEU A 72 -2.12 -21.50 -5.57
N ASP A 73 -2.00 -21.50 -6.88
CA ASP A 73 -3.14 -21.56 -7.80
C ASP A 73 -4.07 -22.75 -7.52
N ALA A 74 -3.52 -23.90 -7.16
CA ALA A 74 -4.30 -25.08 -6.82
C ALA A 74 -5.02 -25.00 -5.45
N TYR A 75 -4.70 -24.01 -4.62
CA TYR A 75 -5.16 -23.93 -3.24
C TYR A 75 -6.02 -22.71 -2.94
N CYS A 76 -6.55 -22.05 -3.97
CA CYS A 76 -7.49 -20.97 -3.86
C CYS A 76 -8.56 -21.02 -4.96
N ASP A 77 -9.71 -20.46 -4.68
CA ASP A 77 -10.72 -20.17 -5.68
C ASP A 77 -10.49 -18.75 -6.27
N THR A 78 -9.98 -17.82 -5.45
CA THR A 78 -9.51 -16.51 -5.88
C THR A 78 -8.23 -16.12 -5.14
N ALA A 79 -7.47 -15.21 -5.73
CA ALA A 79 -6.26 -14.64 -5.16
C ALA A 79 -6.36 -13.11 -5.19
N ALA A 80 -6.47 -12.48 -4.02
CA ALA A 80 -6.45 -11.04 -3.87
C ALA A 80 -5.00 -10.56 -3.78
N ILE A 81 -4.48 -10.00 -4.85
CA ILE A 81 -3.11 -9.50 -4.87
C ILE A 81 -3.08 -8.10 -4.29
N MET A 82 -2.32 -7.88 -3.22
CA MET A 82 -2.10 -6.60 -2.56
C MET A 82 -1.17 -5.73 -3.40
N SER A 83 -1.69 -5.20 -4.49
CA SER A 83 -0.94 -4.40 -5.45
C SER A 83 -0.87 -2.92 -5.03
N TYR A 84 -0.57 -2.68 -3.76
CA TYR A 84 -0.41 -1.39 -3.11
C TYR A 84 0.72 -1.44 -2.08
N GLY A 85 1.13 -0.27 -1.60
CA GLY A 85 2.21 -0.17 -0.62
C GLY A 85 3.61 -0.12 -1.24
N MET A 86 3.74 0.23 -2.53
CA MET A 86 5.05 0.50 -3.12
C MET A 86 5.73 1.65 -2.40
N SER A 87 4.99 2.71 -2.11
CA SER A 87 5.42 3.72 -1.14
C SER A 87 4.59 3.60 0.14
N TRP A 88 5.25 3.74 1.26
CA TRP A 88 4.71 3.54 2.60
C TRP A 88 5.33 4.51 3.62
N ALA A 89 4.92 4.49 4.87
CA ALA A 89 5.35 5.44 5.90
C ALA A 89 6.88 5.61 6.02
N GLY A 90 7.64 4.54 5.84
CA GLY A 90 9.10 4.55 5.99
C GLY A 90 9.87 4.65 4.66
N SER A 91 9.18 4.72 3.53
CA SER A 91 9.81 4.90 2.22
C SER A 91 9.99 6.37 1.88
N ALA A 92 10.80 6.66 0.87
CA ALA A 92 10.76 7.96 0.20
C ALA A 92 9.33 8.27 -0.29
N PRO A 93 8.97 9.55 -0.40
CA PRO A 93 7.71 9.95 -1.03
C PRO A 93 7.57 9.39 -2.43
N GLY A 94 6.39 8.89 -2.75
CA GLY A 94 6.09 8.29 -4.04
C GLY A 94 4.67 7.72 -4.11
N PRO A 95 4.25 7.20 -5.26
CA PRO A 95 2.94 6.62 -5.44
C PRO A 95 2.78 5.33 -4.62
N VAL A 96 1.59 5.14 -4.06
CA VAL A 96 1.25 3.91 -3.30
C VAL A 96 1.14 2.71 -4.24
N SER A 97 0.64 2.94 -5.45
CA SER A 97 0.37 1.92 -6.45
C SER A 97 0.50 2.50 -7.86
N PRO A 98 1.72 2.71 -8.37
CA PRO A 98 1.93 3.25 -9.70
C PRO A 98 1.43 2.27 -10.78
N ARG A 99 0.89 2.81 -11.85
CA ARG A 99 0.29 2.04 -12.92
C ARG A 99 1.25 1.02 -13.53
N SER A 100 2.47 1.42 -13.81
CA SER A 100 3.49 0.54 -14.40
C SER A 100 3.79 -0.67 -13.53
N TRP A 101 3.80 -0.47 -12.20
CA TRP A 101 3.98 -1.56 -11.23
C TRP A 101 2.77 -2.47 -11.16
N LEU A 102 1.54 -1.91 -11.19
CA LEU A 102 0.29 -2.69 -11.28
C LEU A 102 0.27 -3.59 -12.52
N GLU A 103 0.63 -3.03 -13.68
CA GLU A 103 0.70 -3.77 -14.94
C GLU A 103 1.76 -4.88 -14.87
N GLY A 104 2.89 -4.62 -14.23
CA GLY A 104 3.93 -5.63 -13.99
C GLY A 104 3.47 -6.75 -13.08
N ILE A 105 2.78 -6.43 -11.98
CA ILE A 105 2.20 -7.43 -11.06
C ILE A 105 1.18 -8.29 -11.78
N TYR A 106 0.23 -7.67 -12.49
CA TYR A 106 -0.79 -8.41 -13.23
C TYR A 106 -0.19 -9.32 -14.28
N SER A 107 0.76 -8.80 -15.05
CA SER A 107 1.45 -9.57 -16.08
C SER A 107 2.16 -10.80 -15.50
N TYR A 108 2.86 -10.62 -14.36
CA TYR A 108 3.49 -11.74 -13.67
C TYR A 108 2.46 -12.74 -13.15
N ALA A 109 1.41 -12.26 -12.49
CA ALA A 109 0.37 -13.11 -11.92
C ALA A 109 -0.36 -13.93 -12.99
N ALA A 110 -0.79 -13.29 -14.08
CA ALA A 110 -1.52 -13.93 -15.18
C ALA A 110 -0.69 -14.99 -15.94
N ASN A 111 0.63 -14.89 -15.86
CA ASN A 111 1.52 -15.93 -16.39
C ASN A 111 1.78 -17.08 -15.38
N ALA A 112 1.55 -16.83 -14.09
CA ALA A 112 1.90 -17.76 -13.02
C ALA A 112 0.70 -18.56 -12.50
N MET A 113 -0.52 -18.03 -12.63
CA MET A 113 -1.76 -18.64 -12.12
C MET A 113 -2.94 -18.37 -13.06
N ASN A 114 -4.05 -19.05 -12.83
CA ASN A 114 -5.26 -18.84 -13.62
C ASN A 114 -5.74 -17.39 -13.51
N PRO A 115 -5.78 -16.61 -14.64
CA PRO A 115 -6.20 -15.22 -14.63
C PRO A 115 -7.62 -14.97 -14.06
N ASP A 116 -8.53 -15.94 -14.20
CA ASP A 116 -9.91 -15.81 -13.71
C ASP A 116 -10.01 -15.80 -12.18
N LYS A 117 -8.93 -16.19 -11.49
CA LYS A 117 -8.85 -16.16 -10.03
C LYS A 117 -8.26 -14.83 -9.50
N ILE A 118 -7.66 -14.03 -10.35
CA ILE A 118 -6.89 -12.86 -9.94
C ILE A 118 -7.80 -11.69 -9.62
N MET A 119 -7.67 -11.15 -8.41
CA MET A 119 -8.26 -9.88 -7.98
C MET A 119 -7.13 -8.91 -7.64
N MET A 120 -7.07 -7.79 -8.35
CA MET A 120 -6.08 -6.75 -8.07
C MET A 120 -6.58 -5.81 -6.99
N GLY A 121 -5.88 -5.71 -5.86
CA GLY A 121 -6.17 -4.79 -4.78
C GLY A 121 -5.74 -3.38 -5.14
N LEU A 122 -6.65 -2.40 -5.03
CA LEU A 122 -6.33 -0.99 -5.26
C LEU A 122 -6.42 -0.20 -3.95
N PRO A 123 -5.48 0.74 -3.70
CA PRO A 123 -5.49 1.52 -2.46
C PRO A 123 -6.59 2.57 -2.47
N GLY A 124 -7.37 2.63 -1.40
CA GLY A 124 -8.26 3.77 -1.10
C GLY A 124 -7.62 4.81 -0.18
N TYR A 125 -6.30 4.83 -0.06
CA TYR A 125 -5.53 5.68 0.83
C TYR A 125 -4.26 6.19 0.14
N GLY A 126 -3.61 7.16 0.77
CA GLY A 126 -2.32 7.69 0.37
C GLY A 126 -1.43 7.94 1.59
N TRP A 127 -0.31 8.58 1.36
CA TRP A 127 0.64 8.95 2.40
C TRP A 127 0.95 10.44 2.32
N ARG A 128 1.20 11.05 3.46
CA ARG A 128 1.78 12.37 3.61
C ARG A 128 3.10 12.22 4.34
N TRP A 129 4.18 12.66 3.73
CA TRP A 129 5.50 12.72 4.36
C TRP A 129 5.81 14.16 4.77
N GLN A 130 6.34 14.31 5.96
CA GLN A 130 6.98 15.56 6.35
C GLN A 130 8.38 15.57 5.74
N ILE A 131 8.65 16.59 4.93
CA ILE A 131 9.98 16.84 4.40
C ILE A 131 10.62 17.84 5.36
N TYR A 132 11.49 17.37 6.23
CA TYR A 132 12.29 18.23 7.07
C TYR A 132 13.42 18.82 6.23
N ASP A 133 13.82 20.06 6.54
CA ASP A 133 15.00 20.67 5.94
C ASP A 133 16.20 19.73 6.17
N THR A 134 16.82 19.34 5.07
CA THR A 134 17.82 18.29 5.02
C THR A 134 19.16 18.68 5.58
N THR A 135 19.37 19.95 5.94
CA THR A 135 20.66 20.41 6.48
C THR A 135 20.96 19.89 7.88
N GLU A 136 19.96 19.48 8.64
CA GLU A 136 20.14 18.97 10.01
C GLU A 136 19.77 17.50 10.21
N ASN A 137 19.06 16.88 9.27
CA ASN A 137 18.61 15.50 9.41
C ASN A 137 18.79 14.72 8.11
N LEU A 138 20.00 14.53 7.73
CA LEU A 138 20.42 13.63 6.66
C LEU A 138 20.23 12.15 7.01
N GLY A 139 19.54 11.84 8.10
CA GLY A 139 19.07 10.51 8.38
C GLY A 139 17.93 10.16 7.43
N THR A 140 18.11 9.11 6.67
CA THR A 140 17.21 8.50 5.69
C THR A 140 15.87 8.01 6.26
N THR A 141 15.36 8.58 7.35
CA THR A 141 14.13 8.10 8.00
C THR A 141 12.96 8.99 7.58
N TYR A 142 12.25 8.54 6.56
CA TYR A 142 10.97 9.13 6.20
C TYR A 142 9.90 8.74 7.22
N ARG A 143 9.02 9.68 7.56
CA ARG A 143 7.88 9.45 8.43
C ARG A 143 6.60 9.87 7.72
N GLY A 144 5.99 8.91 7.05
CA GLY A 144 4.69 9.09 6.42
C GLY A 144 3.56 8.90 7.41
N THR A 145 2.51 9.67 7.22
CA THR A 145 1.21 9.49 7.88
C THR A 145 0.20 9.11 6.83
N SER A 146 -0.56 8.05 7.07
CA SER A 146 -1.61 7.64 6.13
C SER A 146 -2.69 8.69 6.00
N LEU A 147 -3.18 8.90 4.79
CA LEU A 147 -4.27 9.80 4.47
C LEU A 147 -5.40 9.02 3.81
N THR A 148 -6.63 9.27 4.26
CA THR A 148 -7.80 8.88 3.49
C THR A 148 -7.96 9.76 2.25
N TYR A 149 -8.75 9.31 1.28
CA TYR A 149 -9.08 10.11 0.11
C TYR A 149 -9.61 11.50 0.48
N TYR A 150 -10.52 11.57 1.47
CA TYR A 150 -11.08 12.85 1.92
C TYR A 150 -10.02 13.76 2.51
N ALA A 151 -9.16 13.23 3.38
CA ALA A 151 -8.08 14.02 3.95
C ALA A 151 -7.12 14.54 2.87
N ALA A 152 -6.73 13.68 1.93
CA ALA A 152 -5.90 14.08 0.79
C ALA A 152 -6.58 15.18 -0.03
N LYS A 153 -7.87 15.02 -0.37
CA LYS A 153 -8.66 16.01 -1.11
C LYS A 153 -8.70 17.35 -0.38
N TYR A 154 -9.01 17.36 0.92
CA TYR A 154 -9.05 18.60 1.70
C TYR A 154 -7.69 19.29 1.76
N TRP A 155 -6.61 18.55 1.88
CA TRP A 155 -5.27 19.11 1.81
C TRP A 155 -4.97 19.71 0.43
N MET A 156 -5.34 19.02 -0.64
CA MET A 156 -5.16 19.47 -2.01
C MET A 156 -6.00 20.70 -2.34
N GLU A 157 -7.18 20.82 -1.76
CA GLU A 157 -8.06 21.98 -1.93
C GLU A 157 -7.72 23.14 -0.97
N GLY A 158 -6.70 22.99 -0.13
CA GLY A 158 -6.31 23.99 0.87
C GLY A 158 -7.35 24.20 1.98
N LEU A 159 -8.26 23.22 2.17
CA LEU A 159 -9.38 23.32 3.11
C LEU A 159 -9.08 22.70 4.46
N TYR A 160 -7.89 22.13 4.63
CA TYR A 160 -7.53 21.36 5.83
C TYR A 160 -6.21 21.84 6.40
N ASN A 161 -6.20 22.17 7.68
CA ASN A 161 -4.96 22.32 8.43
C ASN A 161 -4.63 21.05 9.21
N HIS A 162 -3.46 20.98 9.82
CA HIS A 162 -3.01 19.81 10.56
C HIS A 162 -3.84 19.48 11.81
N THR A 163 -4.67 20.40 12.30
CA THR A 163 -5.56 20.22 13.45
C THR A 163 -6.96 19.78 13.06
N GLY A 164 -7.29 19.82 11.77
CA GLY A 164 -8.61 19.50 11.28
C GLY A 164 -9.55 20.70 11.12
N ASP A 165 -9.10 21.90 11.48
CA ASP A 165 -9.86 23.13 11.32
C ASP A 165 -9.64 23.78 9.94
N ALA A 166 -10.35 24.84 9.63
CA ALA A 166 -10.10 25.60 8.40
C ALA A 166 -8.66 26.13 8.36
N PRO A 167 -8.01 26.16 7.19
CA PRO A 167 -6.63 26.61 7.09
C PRO A 167 -6.50 28.05 7.64
N PRO A 168 -5.45 28.32 8.43
CA PRO A 168 -5.19 29.66 8.90
C PRO A 168 -4.91 30.59 7.73
N GLN A 169 -5.32 31.84 7.86
CA GLN A 169 -4.95 32.86 6.90
C GLN A 169 -3.61 33.51 7.34
N PRO A 170 -2.68 33.81 6.43
CA PRO A 170 -2.82 33.73 4.98
C PRO A 170 -2.76 32.31 4.42
N PHE A 171 -3.38 32.13 3.26
CA PHE A 171 -3.49 30.86 2.55
C PHE A 171 -2.11 30.29 2.22
N ILE A 172 -1.88 29.02 2.57
CA ILE A 172 -0.64 28.34 2.25
C ILE A 172 -0.75 27.80 0.82
N PRO A 173 0.17 28.16 -0.07
CA PRO A 173 0.13 27.67 -1.43
C PRO A 173 0.31 26.15 -1.45
N PHE A 174 -0.65 25.48 -2.05
CA PHE A 174 -0.59 24.06 -2.32
C PHE A 174 -0.44 23.84 -3.82
N PHE A 175 0.59 23.13 -4.22
CA PHE A 175 0.81 22.75 -5.60
C PHE A 175 0.33 21.33 -5.81
N SER A 176 -0.68 21.16 -6.65
CA SER A 176 -1.18 19.84 -7.03
C SER A 176 -1.00 19.64 -8.53
N TYR A 177 -0.67 18.43 -8.91
CA TYR A 177 -0.57 18.01 -10.28
C TYR A 177 -0.86 16.52 -10.42
N TRP A 178 -1.20 16.13 -11.63
CA TRP A 178 -1.39 14.75 -11.99
C TRP A 178 -0.10 14.20 -12.59
N ASP A 179 0.39 13.11 -12.03
CA ASP A 179 1.50 12.37 -12.63
C ASP A 179 0.97 11.46 -13.72
N TRP A 180 1.21 11.84 -14.95
CA TRP A 180 0.75 11.09 -16.12
C TRP A 180 1.51 9.78 -16.33
N THR A 181 2.71 9.65 -15.81
CA THR A 181 3.52 8.43 -15.89
C THR A 181 2.96 7.36 -14.96
N ASP A 182 2.75 7.71 -13.70
CA ASP A 182 2.27 6.80 -12.68
C ASP A 182 0.74 6.80 -12.55
N MET A 183 0.06 7.73 -13.25
CA MET A 183 -1.41 7.89 -13.21
C MET A 183 -1.95 8.09 -11.79
N VAL A 184 -1.27 8.91 -11.00
CA VAL A 184 -1.63 9.23 -9.62
C VAL A 184 -1.68 10.73 -9.37
N PRO A 185 -2.57 11.20 -8.49
CA PRO A 185 -2.53 12.59 -8.02
C PRO A 185 -1.33 12.80 -7.09
N TRP A 186 -0.67 13.92 -7.24
CA TRP A 186 0.50 14.30 -6.47
C TRP A 186 0.40 15.75 -6.02
N GLY A 187 0.96 16.07 -4.87
CA GLY A 187 0.92 17.41 -4.36
C GLY A 187 2.05 17.74 -3.39
N LEU A 188 2.48 18.96 -3.41
CA LEU A 188 3.45 19.51 -2.49
C LEU A 188 2.83 20.68 -1.72
N LEU A 189 2.77 20.57 -0.40
CA LEU A 189 2.34 21.61 0.50
C LEU A 189 3.56 22.25 1.15
N HIS A 190 3.75 23.56 0.91
CA HIS A 190 4.74 24.33 1.63
C HIS A 190 4.15 24.82 2.95
N VAL A 191 4.76 24.42 4.05
CA VAL A 191 4.31 24.76 5.40
C VAL A 191 5.39 25.64 6.03
N TYR A 192 5.18 26.96 6.02
CA TYR A 192 6.14 27.90 6.57
C TYR A 192 5.88 28.28 8.02
N ASP A 193 4.62 28.39 8.42
CA ASP A 193 4.24 29.07 9.66
C ASP A 193 3.53 28.16 10.67
N PHE A 194 3.63 26.84 10.52
CA PHE A 194 2.87 25.95 11.40
C PHE A 194 3.55 25.54 12.68
N MET A 195 4.79 25.90 12.85
CA MET A 195 5.57 25.39 13.97
C MET A 195 5.58 26.44 15.08
N GLU A 196 4.73 26.26 16.05
CA GLU A 196 4.90 26.91 17.33
C GLU A 196 6.31 26.60 17.84
N GLY A 197 7.16 27.62 17.99
CA GLY A 197 8.57 27.44 18.30
C GLY A 197 9.52 27.32 17.09
N TRP A 198 9.05 27.68 15.91
CA TRP A 198 9.90 27.83 14.74
C TRP A 198 10.99 28.87 15.01
N ASP A 199 12.23 28.50 14.75
CA ASP A 199 13.36 29.40 14.86
C ASP A 199 13.28 30.48 13.80
N THR A 200 12.91 31.70 14.21
CA THR A 200 12.77 32.86 13.32
C THR A 200 14.06 33.25 12.62
N SER A 201 15.23 32.75 13.08
CA SER A 201 16.49 32.92 12.35
C SER A 201 16.49 32.20 10.99
N ARG A 202 15.53 31.30 10.76
CA ARG A 202 15.34 30.56 9.50
C ARG A 202 14.28 31.16 8.59
N GLU A 203 13.50 32.13 9.06
CA GLU A 203 12.48 32.84 8.25
C GLU A 203 13.09 33.60 7.08
N THR A 204 14.37 33.91 7.15
CA THR A 204 15.10 34.62 6.07
C THR A 204 15.77 33.65 5.07
N ALA A 205 15.74 32.35 5.34
CA ALA A 205 16.19 31.38 4.37
C ALA A 205 15.15 31.29 3.25
N GLU A 206 15.54 31.58 2.02
CA GLU A 206 14.73 31.30 0.85
C GLU A 206 14.19 29.87 0.94
N PRO A 207 12.90 29.66 0.65
CA PRO A 207 12.33 28.33 0.64
C PRO A 207 13.13 27.47 -0.32
N THR A 208 13.82 26.47 0.19
CA THR A 208 14.46 25.49 -0.65
C THR A 208 13.38 24.77 -1.43
N LYS A 209 13.29 25.10 -2.71
CA LYS A 209 12.44 24.37 -3.67
C LYS A 209 13.00 22.97 -3.77
N HIS A 210 12.31 22.03 -3.18
CA HIS A 210 12.55 20.60 -3.36
C HIS A 210 11.40 19.98 -4.11
#